data_ec82ed316fe92442566bfbf71aa2b918
#
_entry.id   ec82ed316fe92442566bfbf71aa2b918
#
_cell.length_a   1.000
_cell.length_b   1.000
_cell.length_c   1.000
_cell.angle_alpha   90.00
_cell.angle_beta   90.00
_cell.angle_gamma   90.00
#
_symmetry.space_group_name_H-M   'P 1'
#
loop_
_entity.id
_entity.type
_entity.pdbx_description
1 polymer ?
#
loop_
_entity_poly.entity_id
_entity_poly.type
_entity_poly.pdbx_seq_one_letter_code
_entity_poly.pdbx_strand_id
1 'polypeptide(L)'
;METLTLGTMQFTAVVVMTLLTFKLMVPHKRSQETAVATTARWLMTGATATLAVHFALQLTMGLRLMGVTQSVMLNLVLLIPASYMFSRAVLLLQRHGRLSRWDRWAGPLTWGVVMALLLTAIIADGKPLLADSPQRQWAEMAGALCYLAMLTYYSWHHITALRAMHRTLNDYYDSDTAGMLRWMQLSIVGLMLLALMVPFAIFTPAEWNGLLFFIAIVIYFFIFYLVDSFCYYLTSNAPSRMQEAEENCAEEEQTKTVQEVTEQTTKAIEQWTATGGHRKAGITSPVAAAEIGIPRYQLTAWVKQSGYESFSRWMTALRIDETKRVLLEHPDWGSEAVADYCGFSSREYFHRIFREHEGMTPAQFQRRHASV
;
A
#
# COMPACT_ATOMS: atom_id res chain seq x y z
N MET A 1 17.44 35.79 4.50
CA MET A 1 16.51 35.12 3.59
C MET A 1 16.33 33.65 3.96
N GLU A 2 17.40 32.90 4.26
CA GLU A 2 17.36 31.47 4.62
C GLU A 2 16.57 31.15 5.92
N THR A 3 16.70 31.97 6.96
CA THR A 3 15.95 31.77 8.22
C THR A 3 14.46 31.96 8.04
N LEU A 4 14.04 32.88 7.17
CA LEU A 4 12.64 33.11 6.84
C LEU A 4 12.04 31.93 6.06
N THR A 5 12.79 31.35 5.12
CA THR A 5 12.34 30.17 4.35
C THR A 5 12.23 28.92 5.22
N LEU A 6 13.14 28.69 6.15
CA LEU A 6 13.09 27.58 7.09
C LEU A 6 11.90 27.71 8.06
N GLY A 7 11.68 28.89 8.61
CA GLY A 7 10.56 29.16 9.52
C GLY A 7 9.20 29.00 8.83
N THR A 8 9.05 29.49 7.59
CA THR A 8 7.82 29.32 6.81
C THR A 8 7.55 27.85 6.48
N MET A 9 8.58 27.07 6.17
CA MET A 9 8.47 25.63 5.94
C MET A 9 7.98 24.88 7.18
N GLN A 10 8.58 25.14 8.34
CA GLN A 10 8.20 24.51 9.60
C GLN A 10 6.78 24.91 10.01
N PHE A 11 6.42 26.19 9.86
CA PHE A 11 5.05 26.65 10.12
C PHE A 11 4.03 25.98 9.21
N THR A 12 4.32 25.90 7.91
CA THR A 12 3.44 25.17 6.96
C THR A 12 3.28 23.71 7.36
N ALA A 13 4.35 23.05 7.79
CA ALA A 13 4.30 21.67 8.26
C ALA A 13 3.40 21.51 9.50
N VAL A 14 3.51 22.42 10.48
CA VAL A 14 2.62 22.44 11.67
C VAL A 14 1.18 22.54 11.24
N VAL A 15 0.85 23.49 10.37
CA VAL A 15 -0.54 23.70 9.89
C VAL A 15 -1.06 22.48 9.17
N VAL A 16 -0.30 21.94 8.20
CA VAL A 16 -0.72 20.77 7.41
C VAL A 16 -0.91 19.54 8.31
N MET A 17 0.04 19.24 9.19
CA MET A 17 -0.07 18.06 10.07
C MET A 17 -1.21 18.20 11.07
N THR A 18 -1.46 19.40 11.58
CA THR A 18 -2.60 19.68 12.46
C THR A 18 -3.92 19.48 11.72
N LEU A 19 -4.07 20.01 10.51
CA LEU A 19 -5.28 19.83 9.69
C LEU A 19 -5.53 18.36 9.35
N LEU A 20 -4.47 17.59 9.01
CA LEU A 20 -4.58 16.16 8.77
C LEU A 20 -4.99 15.39 10.04
N THR A 21 -4.49 15.79 11.19
CA THR A 21 -4.89 15.22 12.49
C THR A 21 -6.38 15.42 12.73
N PHE A 22 -6.88 16.65 12.55
CA PHE A 22 -8.31 16.94 12.68
C PHE A 22 -9.17 16.19 11.67
N LYS A 23 -8.73 16.10 10.40
CA LYS A 23 -9.41 15.28 9.37
C LYS A 23 -9.59 13.83 9.81
N LEU A 24 -8.55 13.22 10.40
CA LEU A 24 -8.58 11.84 10.88
C LEU A 24 -9.42 11.66 12.17
N MET A 25 -9.55 12.69 12.98
CA MET A 25 -10.39 12.64 14.20
C MET A 25 -11.89 12.63 13.89
N VAL A 26 -12.30 13.19 12.75
CA VAL A 26 -13.72 13.24 12.35
C VAL A 26 -14.12 11.87 11.78
N PRO A 27 -15.06 11.15 12.44
CA PRO A 27 -15.53 9.87 11.92
C PRO A 27 -16.36 10.09 10.65
N HIS A 28 -16.08 9.31 9.61
CA HIS A 28 -16.86 9.34 8.38
C HIS A 28 -18.18 8.58 8.58
N LYS A 29 -19.32 9.28 8.47
CA LYS A 29 -20.69 8.77 8.72
C LYS A 29 -21.11 7.54 7.90
N ARG A 30 -20.33 7.10 6.91
CA ARG A 30 -20.70 6.05 5.95
C ARG A 30 -20.09 4.67 6.23
N SER A 31 -19.13 4.55 7.13
CA SER A 31 -18.50 3.26 7.39
C SER A 31 -19.02 2.63 8.68
N GLN A 32 -19.50 1.40 8.60
CA GLN A 32 -19.44 0.48 9.74
C GLN A 32 -17.95 0.24 10.02
N GLU A 33 -17.31 1.18 10.74
CA GLU A 33 -15.89 1.05 11.07
C GLU A 33 -15.70 -0.22 11.90
N THR A 34 -14.97 -1.17 11.35
CA THR A 34 -14.52 -2.34 12.11
C THR A 34 -13.56 -1.87 13.23
N ALA A 35 -13.42 -2.64 14.30
CA ALA A 35 -12.45 -2.35 15.37
C ALA A 35 -11.01 -2.17 14.85
N VAL A 36 -10.66 -2.91 13.79
CA VAL A 36 -9.36 -2.81 13.09
C VAL A 36 -9.21 -1.45 12.41
N ALA A 37 -10.23 -1.02 11.66
CA ALA A 37 -10.23 0.27 10.95
C ALA A 37 -10.16 1.45 11.95
N THR A 38 -10.93 1.39 13.04
CA THR A 38 -10.89 2.38 14.12
C THR A 38 -9.52 2.46 14.76
N THR A 39 -8.90 1.31 15.07
CA THR A 39 -7.53 1.26 15.64
C THR A 39 -6.51 1.86 14.68
N ALA A 40 -6.57 1.50 13.38
CA ALA A 40 -5.68 2.02 12.37
C ALA A 40 -5.84 3.55 12.21
N ARG A 41 -7.07 4.07 12.26
CA ARG A 41 -7.36 5.51 12.21
C ARG A 41 -6.75 6.25 13.40
N TRP A 42 -6.89 5.74 14.63
CA TRP A 42 -6.28 6.36 15.80
C TRP A 42 -4.76 6.34 15.78
N LEU A 43 -4.15 5.27 15.26
CA LEU A 43 -2.70 5.23 15.06
C LEU A 43 -2.24 6.28 14.04
N MET A 44 -2.96 6.43 12.92
CA MET A 44 -2.67 7.44 11.90
C MET A 44 -2.83 8.86 12.47
N THR A 45 -3.89 9.09 13.28
CA THR A 45 -4.10 10.35 14.02
C THR A 45 -2.94 10.64 14.97
N GLY A 46 -2.51 9.65 15.75
CA GLY A 46 -1.36 9.80 16.65
C GLY A 46 -0.07 10.13 15.91
N ALA A 47 0.17 9.50 14.77
CA ALA A 47 1.34 9.76 13.94
C ALA A 47 1.37 11.20 13.41
N THR A 48 0.26 11.69 12.84
CA THR A 48 0.16 13.07 12.34
C THR A 48 0.26 14.09 13.47
N ALA A 49 -0.35 13.82 14.63
CA ALA A 49 -0.23 14.67 15.82
C ALA A 49 1.21 14.75 16.34
N THR A 50 1.92 13.61 16.37
CA THR A 50 3.34 13.58 16.76
C THR A 50 4.21 14.40 15.79
N LEU A 51 3.93 14.33 14.47
CA LEU A 51 4.61 15.18 13.49
C LEU A 51 4.28 16.67 13.66
N ALA A 52 3.03 17.01 13.97
CA ALA A 52 2.66 18.40 14.26
C ALA A 52 3.46 18.94 15.46
N VAL A 53 3.54 18.17 16.56
CA VAL A 53 4.36 18.51 17.74
C VAL A 53 5.83 18.62 17.37
N HIS A 54 6.37 17.68 16.57
CA HIS A 54 7.75 17.71 16.11
C HIS A 54 8.09 19.01 15.39
N PHE A 55 7.30 19.41 14.41
CA PHE A 55 7.54 20.65 13.67
C PHE A 55 7.28 21.91 14.51
N ALA A 56 6.33 21.89 15.44
CA ALA A 56 6.09 22.97 16.36
C ALA A 56 7.31 23.21 17.30
N LEU A 57 7.91 22.13 17.82
CA LEU A 57 9.11 22.22 18.64
C LEU A 57 10.32 22.67 17.82
N GLN A 58 10.48 22.19 16.59
CA GLN A 58 11.54 22.67 15.68
C GLN A 58 11.41 24.17 15.42
N LEU A 59 10.20 24.66 15.20
CA LEU A 59 9.91 26.07 14.94
C LEU A 59 10.14 26.95 16.17
N THR A 60 9.56 26.56 17.30
CA THR A 60 9.58 27.40 18.52
C THR A 60 10.93 27.45 19.22
N MET A 61 11.65 26.31 19.21
CA MET A 61 12.97 26.22 19.85
C MET A 61 14.12 26.58 18.91
N GLY A 62 13.87 26.72 17.59
CA GLY A 62 14.90 27.04 16.61
C GLY A 62 16.03 26.01 16.53
N LEU A 63 15.77 24.75 16.88
CA LEU A 63 16.79 23.72 17.10
C LEU A 63 17.71 23.52 15.90
N ARG A 64 17.17 23.64 14.69
CA ARG A 64 17.96 23.49 13.46
C ARG A 64 18.93 24.64 13.22
N LEU A 65 18.67 25.78 13.81
CA LEU A 65 19.57 26.95 13.77
C LEU A 65 20.66 26.89 14.85
N MET A 66 20.46 26.10 15.91
CA MET A 66 21.44 25.91 16.99
C MET A 66 22.55 24.94 16.61
N GLY A 67 22.23 23.90 15.80
CA GLY A 67 23.21 22.91 15.38
C GLY A 67 22.60 21.60 14.91
N VAL A 68 23.43 20.68 14.41
CA VAL A 68 23.00 19.39 13.89
C VAL A 68 22.51 18.47 15.01
N THR A 69 23.28 18.33 16.09
CA THR A 69 22.99 17.46 17.24
C THR A 69 21.62 17.74 17.86
N GLN A 70 21.27 19.01 18.07
CA GLN A 70 19.99 19.39 18.70
C GLN A 70 18.79 18.97 17.83
N SER A 71 18.91 19.14 16.52
CA SER A 71 17.87 18.73 15.58
C SER A 71 17.77 17.21 15.47
N VAL A 72 18.91 16.50 15.45
CA VAL A 72 18.96 15.02 15.32
C VAL A 72 18.33 14.35 16.52
N MET A 73 18.61 14.78 17.74
CA MET A 73 18.03 14.23 18.96
C MET A 73 16.50 14.31 18.91
N LEU A 74 15.95 15.49 18.60
CA LEU A 74 14.49 15.65 18.49
C LEU A 74 13.89 14.79 17.38
N ASN A 75 14.59 14.70 16.24
CA ASN A 75 14.17 13.85 15.13
C ASN A 75 14.06 12.38 15.58
N LEU A 76 15.07 11.83 16.23
CA LEU A 76 15.05 10.44 16.69
C LEU A 76 13.94 10.19 17.74
N VAL A 77 13.74 11.12 18.68
CA VAL A 77 12.72 11.01 19.72
C VAL A 77 11.31 10.96 19.17
N LEU A 78 10.98 11.77 18.15
CA LEU A 78 9.62 11.95 17.65
C LEU A 78 9.35 11.24 16.31
N LEU A 79 10.33 11.13 15.40
CA LEU A 79 10.09 10.47 14.12
C LEU A 79 10.00 8.95 14.25
N ILE A 80 10.71 8.33 15.19
CA ILE A 80 10.61 6.87 15.42
C ILE A 80 9.17 6.47 15.80
N PRO A 81 8.54 7.04 16.85
CA PRO A 81 7.15 6.72 17.19
C PRO A 81 6.15 7.10 16.10
N ALA A 82 6.34 8.25 15.42
CA ALA A 82 5.47 8.64 14.31
C ALA A 82 5.51 7.62 13.17
N SER A 83 6.71 7.25 12.71
CA SER A 83 6.90 6.25 11.63
C SER A 83 6.39 4.87 12.02
N TYR A 84 6.56 4.47 13.28
CA TYR A 84 5.99 3.24 13.82
C TYR A 84 4.45 3.24 13.76
N MET A 85 3.81 4.33 14.21
CA MET A 85 2.36 4.44 14.18
C MET A 85 1.80 4.42 12.76
N PHE A 86 2.44 5.11 11.81
CA PHE A 86 2.10 5.03 10.37
C PHE A 86 2.21 3.60 9.85
N SER A 87 3.36 2.96 10.05
CA SER A 87 3.60 1.60 9.57
C SER A 87 2.62 0.61 10.18
N ARG A 88 2.36 0.72 11.48
CA ARG A 88 1.42 -0.17 12.18
C ARG A 88 -0.02 0.04 11.69
N ALA A 89 -0.45 1.29 11.42
CA ALA A 89 -1.79 1.57 10.91
C ALA A 89 -2.02 0.89 9.55
N VAL A 90 -1.08 1.03 8.62
CA VAL A 90 -1.16 0.40 7.29
C VAL A 90 -1.09 -1.13 7.39
N LEU A 91 -0.17 -1.66 8.22
CA LEU A 91 0.01 -3.10 8.37
C LEU A 91 -1.21 -3.79 9.03
N LEU A 92 -1.89 -3.09 9.97
CA LEU A 92 -3.16 -3.53 10.54
C LEU A 92 -4.23 -3.76 9.47
N LEU A 93 -4.35 -2.85 8.51
CA LEU A 93 -5.29 -2.98 7.40
C LEU A 93 -4.87 -4.10 6.44
N GLN A 94 -3.57 -4.18 6.10
CA GLN A 94 -3.03 -5.20 5.20
C GLN A 94 -3.18 -6.63 5.73
N ARG A 95 -3.18 -6.81 7.04
CA ARG A 95 -3.25 -8.13 7.72
C ARG A 95 -4.54 -8.34 8.50
N HIS A 96 -5.57 -7.53 8.27
CA HIS A 96 -6.88 -7.62 8.92
C HIS A 96 -6.79 -7.77 10.46
N GLY A 97 -5.89 -6.98 11.08
CA GLY A 97 -5.67 -7.00 12.52
C GLY A 97 -4.72 -8.10 13.03
N ARG A 98 -4.31 -9.04 12.19
CA ARG A 98 -3.42 -10.16 12.56
C ARG A 98 -1.94 -9.73 12.55
N LEU A 99 -1.50 -9.01 13.58
CA LEU A 99 -0.11 -8.60 13.72
C LEU A 99 0.68 -9.61 14.55
N SER A 100 1.91 -9.93 14.11
CA SER A 100 2.87 -10.70 14.88
C SER A 100 3.30 -9.95 16.16
N ARG A 101 3.90 -10.66 17.11
CA ARG A 101 4.46 -10.02 18.33
C ARG A 101 5.53 -8.99 17.95
N TRP A 102 6.36 -9.31 16.97
CA TRP A 102 7.42 -8.42 16.48
C TRP A 102 6.87 -7.17 15.78
N ASP A 103 5.80 -7.28 14.99
CA ASP A 103 5.15 -6.12 14.36
C ASP A 103 4.61 -5.12 15.41
N ARG A 104 4.26 -5.60 16.62
CA ARG A 104 3.78 -4.75 17.70
C ARG A 104 4.90 -4.12 18.53
N TRP A 105 6.01 -4.82 18.70
CA TRP A 105 7.06 -4.42 19.64
C TRP A 105 8.31 -3.84 18.99
N ALA A 106 8.57 -4.07 17.70
CA ALA A 106 9.78 -3.59 17.04
C ALA A 106 9.93 -2.05 17.14
N GLY A 107 8.85 -1.27 16.93
CA GLY A 107 8.91 0.18 17.09
C GLY A 107 9.17 0.66 18.51
N PRO A 108 8.37 0.25 19.50
CA PRO A 108 8.63 0.59 20.92
C PRO A 108 10.00 0.16 21.40
N LEU A 109 10.46 -1.03 20.99
CA LEU A 109 11.79 -1.54 21.35
C LEU A 109 12.89 -0.66 20.73
N THR A 110 12.81 -0.35 19.44
CA THR A 110 13.78 0.54 18.77
C THR A 110 13.80 1.91 19.44
N TRP A 111 12.64 2.49 19.74
CA TRP A 111 12.57 3.76 20.44
C TRP A 111 13.19 3.69 21.83
N GLY A 112 12.91 2.65 22.60
CA GLY A 112 13.50 2.43 23.93
C GLY A 112 15.03 2.29 23.88
N VAL A 113 15.57 1.54 22.91
CA VAL A 113 17.03 1.40 22.71
C VAL A 113 17.65 2.74 22.36
N VAL A 114 17.04 3.48 21.42
CA VAL A 114 17.57 4.81 21.03
C VAL A 114 17.53 5.79 22.19
N MET A 115 16.44 5.80 22.96
CA MET A 115 16.35 6.64 24.17
C MET A 115 17.44 6.29 25.20
N ALA A 116 17.69 4.99 25.42
CA ALA A 116 18.75 4.53 26.32
C ALA A 116 20.13 4.96 25.82
N LEU A 117 20.43 4.84 24.52
CA LEU A 117 21.68 5.31 23.90
C LEU A 117 21.88 6.81 24.08
N LEU A 118 20.85 7.61 23.79
CA LEU A 118 20.92 9.07 23.95
C LEU A 118 21.10 9.47 25.42
N LEU A 119 20.34 8.87 26.34
CA LEU A 119 20.45 9.16 27.78
C LEU A 119 21.82 8.76 28.35
N THR A 120 22.35 7.61 27.99
CA THR A 120 23.67 7.18 28.44
C THR A 120 24.78 8.14 27.91
N ALA A 121 24.70 8.60 26.67
CA ALA A 121 25.60 9.56 26.10
C ALA A 121 25.53 10.93 26.81
N ILE A 122 24.32 11.40 27.16
CA ILE A 122 24.12 12.65 27.90
C ILE A 122 24.70 12.55 29.30
N ILE A 123 24.47 11.45 30.02
CA ILE A 123 24.98 11.23 31.39
C ILE A 123 26.52 11.13 31.37
N ALA A 124 27.09 10.38 30.43
CA ALA A 124 28.52 10.17 30.33
C ALA A 124 29.27 11.45 29.96
N ASP A 125 28.64 12.35 29.19
CA ASP A 125 29.25 13.62 28.75
C ASP A 125 29.23 14.73 29.82
N GLY A 126 28.24 14.67 30.74
CA GLY A 126 28.09 15.66 31.83
C GLY A 126 27.82 17.11 31.38
N LYS A 127 27.63 17.35 30.09
CA LYS A 127 27.35 18.67 29.51
C LYS A 127 25.85 18.96 29.43
N PRO A 128 25.43 20.23 29.25
CA PRO A 128 24.04 20.61 29.05
C PRO A 128 23.36 19.77 27.95
N LEU A 129 22.04 19.56 28.06
CA LEU A 129 21.24 18.67 27.19
C LEU A 129 21.48 18.94 25.70
N LEU A 130 21.66 20.15 25.29
CA LEU A 130 21.80 20.58 23.88
C LEU A 130 23.25 20.91 23.47
N ALA A 131 24.27 20.48 24.22
CA ALA A 131 25.65 20.71 23.87
C ALA A 131 26.18 19.65 22.91
N ASP A 132 27.01 20.04 21.96
CA ASP A 132 27.72 19.12 21.07
C ASP A 132 28.82 18.34 21.78
N SER A 133 28.90 17.03 21.50
CA SER A 133 30.03 16.21 21.94
C SER A 133 30.21 14.99 21.03
N PRO A 134 31.44 14.44 20.93
CA PRO A 134 31.70 13.24 20.16
C PRO A 134 30.89 12.03 20.63
N GLN A 135 30.65 11.88 21.93
CA GLN A 135 29.87 10.79 22.51
C GLN A 135 28.42 10.84 22.03
N ARG A 136 27.81 12.03 21.98
CA ARG A 136 26.45 12.24 21.49
C ARG A 136 26.33 11.96 20.00
N GLN A 137 27.30 12.44 19.20
CA GLN A 137 27.32 12.16 17.76
C GLN A 137 27.35 10.65 17.48
N TRP A 138 28.14 9.87 18.23
CA TRP A 138 28.11 8.39 18.11
C TRP A 138 26.77 7.79 18.50
N ALA A 139 26.12 8.26 19.57
CA ALA A 139 24.82 7.79 19.99
C ALA A 139 23.74 8.14 18.95
N GLU A 140 23.81 9.33 18.35
CA GLU A 140 22.92 9.78 17.27
C GLU A 140 23.09 8.94 16.00
N MET A 141 24.33 8.65 15.61
CA MET A 141 24.61 7.75 14.47
C MET A 141 24.08 6.35 14.72
N ALA A 142 24.33 5.78 15.91
CA ALA A 142 23.79 4.48 16.30
C ALA A 142 22.26 4.48 16.34
N GLY A 143 21.66 5.55 16.86
CA GLY A 143 20.20 5.74 16.88
C GLY A 143 19.60 5.83 15.47
N ALA A 144 20.26 6.56 14.55
CA ALA A 144 19.85 6.65 13.16
C ALA A 144 19.92 5.30 12.43
N LEU A 145 20.96 4.48 12.72
CA LEU A 145 21.07 3.12 12.19
C LEU A 145 19.95 2.20 12.72
N CYS A 146 19.64 2.27 14.02
CA CYS A 146 18.51 1.55 14.60
C CYS A 146 17.18 1.96 13.95
N TYR A 147 16.99 3.26 13.70
CA TYR A 147 15.81 3.78 13.02
C TYR A 147 15.73 3.28 11.57
N LEU A 148 16.83 3.30 10.83
CA LEU A 148 16.90 2.75 9.47
C LEU A 148 16.57 1.26 9.44
N ALA A 149 17.10 0.48 10.39
CA ALA A 149 16.80 -0.94 10.52
C ALA A 149 15.29 -1.18 10.78
N MET A 150 14.67 -0.37 11.65
CA MET A 150 13.22 -0.42 11.90
C MET A 150 12.41 -0.10 10.63
N LEU A 151 12.76 0.95 9.90
CA LEU A 151 12.07 1.32 8.66
C LEU A 151 12.21 0.23 7.59
N THR A 152 13.39 -0.39 7.46
CA THR A 152 13.64 -1.51 6.54
C THR A 152 12.80 -2.73 6.93
N TYR A 153 12.73 -3.05 8.22
CA TYR A 153 11.89 -4.13 8.75
C TYR A 153 10.42 -3.93 8.35
N TYR A 154 9.83 -2.76 8.64
CA TYR A 154 8.42 -2.50 8.28
C TYR A 154 8.20 -2.46 6.78
N SER A 155 9.12 -1.88 5.99
CA SER A 155 9.01 -1.88 4.53
C SER A 155 8.96 -3.29 3.96
N TRP A 156 9.80 -4.20 4.45
CA TRP A 156 9.78 -5.61 4.05
C TRP A 156 8.44 -6.29 4.39
N HIS A 157 7.94 -6.06 5.61
CA HIS A 157 6.66 -6.62 6.05
C HIS A 157 5.47 -6.07 5.25
N HIS A 158 5.49 -4.80 4.88
CA HIS A 158 4.49 -4.19 4.00
C HIS A 158 4.50 -4.81 2.61
N ILE A 159 5.69 -5.00 2.01
CA ILE A 159 5.81 -5.63 0.68
C ILE A 159 5.25 -7.05 0.71
N THR A 160 5.61 -7.84 1.72
CA THR A 160 5.15 -9.23 1.83
C THR A 160 3.64 -9.30 2.05
N ALA A 161 3.09 -8.46 2.92
CA ALA A 161 1.65 -8.38 3.17
C ALA A 161 0.88 -7.93 1.91
N LEU A 162 1.37 -6.93 1.20
CA LEU A 162 0.75 -6.43 -0.02
C LEU A 162 0.76 -7.48 -1.14
N ARG A 163 1.85 -8.24 -1.28
CA ARG A 163 1.93 -9.34 -2.25
C ARG A 163 0.92 -10.45 -1.93
N ALA A 164 0.78 -10.80 -0.65
CA ALA A 164 -0.21 -11.78 -0.21
C ALA A 164 -1.63 -11.30 -0.53
N MET A 165 -1.97 -10.07 -0.15
CA MET A 165 -3.24 -9.42 -0.40
C MET A 165 -3.59 -9.36 -1.90
N HIS A 166 -2.61 -9.02 -2.74
CA HIS A 166 -2.80 -8.98 -4.19
C HIS A 166 -3.08 -10.37 -4.79
N ARG A 167 -2.40 -11.41 -4.29
CA ARG A 167 -2.65 -12.80 -4.70
C ARG A 167 -4.07 -13.23 -4.33
N THR A 168 -4.50 -12.99 -3.09
CA THR A 168 -5.84 -13.34 -2.62
C THR A 168 -6.92 -12.68 -3.48
N LEU A 169 -6.78 -11.38 -3.78
CA LEU A 169 -7.73 -10.67 -4.64
C LEU A 169 -7.77 -11.22 -6.07
N ASN A 170 -6.61 -11.51 -6.66
CA ASN A 170 -6.53 -12.05 -8.02
C ASN A 170 -7.06 -13.49 -8.13
N ASP A 171 -7.00 -14.27 -7.04
CA ASP A 171 -7.59 -15.62 -6.97
C ASP A 171 -9.11 -15.57 -6.74
N TYR A 172 -9.64 -14.43 -6.30
CA TYR A 172 -11.06 -14.27 -5.98
C TYR A 172 -11.84 -13.52 -7.07
N TYR A 173 -11.33 -12.37 -7.55
CA TYR A 173 -12.00 -11.52 -8.54
C TYR A 173 -11.53 -11.82 -9.97
N ASP A 174 -12.41 -11.61 -10.94
CA ASP A 174 -12.16 -11.79 -12.37
C ASP A 174 -11.42 -10.63 -13.04
N SER A 175 -11.30 -9.51 -12.35
CA SER A 175 -10.73 -8.26 -12.86
C SER A 175 -9.52 -7.82 -12.06
N ASP A 176 -8.71 -6.95 -12.67
CA ASP A 176 -7.53 -6.37 -12.05
C ASP A 176 -7.92 -5.48 -10.84
N THR A 177 -7.52 -5.92 -9.67
CA THR A 177 -7.71 -5.21 -8.40
C THR A 177 -6.54 -4.28 -8.04
N ALA A 178 -5.54 -4.13 -8.93
CA ALA A 178 -4.35 -3.32 -8.67
C ALA A 178 -4.68 -1.86 -8.34
N GLY A 179 -5.73 -1.30 -8.96
CA GLY A 179 -6.21 0.05 -8.66
C GLY A 179 -6.61 0.24 -7.19
N MET A 180 -7.20 -0.78 -6.58
CA MET A 180 -7.67 -0.76 -5.20
C MET A 180 -6.53 -0.74 -4.19
N LEU A 181 -5.37 -1.32 -4.55
CA LEU A 181 -4.18 -1.41 -3.70
C LEU A 181 -3.11 -0.37 -4.03
N ARG A 182 -3.32 0.45 -5.06
CA ARG A 182 -2.32 1.40 -5.57
C ARG A 182 -1.81 2.37 -4.50
N TRP A 183 -2.69 2.86 -3.62
CA TRP A 183 -2.29 3.75 -2.55
C TRP A 183 -1.36 3.06 -1.54
N MET A 184 -1.59 1.77 -1.24
CA MET A 184 -0.72 0.98 -0.37
C MET A 184 0.64 0.76 -1.02
N GLN A 185 0.70 0.51 -2.35
CA GLN A 185 1.96 0.39 -3.09
C GLN A 185 2.75 1.69 -3.03
N LEU A 186 2.10 2.83 -3.29
CA LEU A 186 2.73 4.14 -3.22
C LEU A 186 3.17 4.49 -1.79
N SER A 187 2.42 4.08 -0.78
CA SER A 187 2.81 4.24 0.63
C SER A 187 4.10 3.49 0.97
N ILE A 188 4.28 2.28 0.45
CA ILE A 188 5.51 1.49 0.64
C ILE A 188 6.70 2.17 -0.06
N VAL A 189 6.51 2.60 -1.30
CA VAL A 189 7.55 3.35 -2.04
C VAL A 189 7.96 4.61 -1.27
N GLY A 190 7.00 5.36 -0.75
CA GLY A 190 7.28 6.54 0.06
C GLY A 190 7.99 6.23 1.37
N LEU A 191 7.62 5.15 2.05
CA LEU A 191 8.34 4.70 3.26
C LEU A 191 9.79 4.31 2.95
N MET A 192 10.04 3.65 1.82
CA MET A 192 11.40 3.32 1.37
C MET A 192 12.22 4.56 1.03
N LEU A 193 11.62 5.53 0.32
CA LEU A 193 12.26 6.81 0.03
C LEU A 193 12.56 7.59 1.31
N LEU A 194 11.63 7.59 2.26
CA LEU A 194 11.83 8.20 3.57
C LEU A 194 12.97 7.52 4.33
N ALA A 195 13.03 6.19 4.33
CA ALA A 195 14.12 5.43 4.95
C ALA A 195 15.48 5.79 4.36
N LEU A 196 15.56 6.04 3.06
CA LEU A 196 16.78 6.46 2.38
C LEU A 196 17.14 7.94 2.68
N MET A 197 16.13 8.81 2.74
CA MET A 197 16.30 10.25 2.92
C MET A 197 16.55 10.67 4.38
N VAL A 198 16.03 9.92 5.36
CA VAL A 198 16.16 10.29 6.78
C VAL A 198 17.62 10.41 7.25
N PRO A 199 18.51 9.42 7.02
CA PRO A 199 19.93 9.56 7.39
C PRO A 199 20.58 10.77 6.71
N PHE A 200 20.27 10.99 5.43
CA PHE A 200 20.76 12.13 4.68
C PHE A 200 20.31 13.45 5.31
N ALA A 201 19.01 13.61 5.57
CA ALA A 201 18.45 14.82 6.16
C ALA A 201 18.94 15.07 7.61
N ILE A 202 19.24 14.01 8.36
CA ILE A 202 19.74 14.09 9.73
C ILE A 202 21.14 14.72 9.77
N PHE A 203 22.03 14.29 8.87
CA PHE A 203 23.46 14.71 8.89
C PHE A 203 23.79 15.81 7.88
N THR A 204 22.82 16.38 7.18
CA THR A 204 23.06 17.41 6.18
C THR A 204 23.36 18.76 6.85
N PRO A 205 24.48 19.42 6.51
CA PRO A 205 24.82 20.74 7.02
C PRO A 205 23.75 21.80 6.65
N ALA A 206 23.74 22.88 7.43
CA ALA A 206 22.78 23.99 7.22
C ALA A 206 22.93 24.67 5.83
N GLU A 207 24.09 24.58 5.21
CA GLU A 207 24.34 25.09 3.85
C GLU A 207 23.42 24.47 2.77
N TRP A 208 22.89 23.28 3.01
CA TRP A 208 21.99 22.55 2.11
C TRP A 208 20.50 22.77 2.41
N ASN A 209 20.16 23.80 3.19
CA ASN A 209 18.77 24.08 3.59
C ASN A 209 17.82 24.22 2.39
N GLY A 210 18.28 24.74 1.25
CA GLY A 210 17.46 24.84 0.03
C GLY A 210 17.03 23.47 -0.52
N LEU A 211 17.95 22.49 -0.55
CA LEU A 211 17.63 21.11 -0.98
C LEU A 211 16.69 20.43 0.02
N LEU A 212 16.95 20.61 1.32
CA LEU A 212 16.10 20.07 2.38
C LEU A 212 14.69 20.66 2.36
N PHE A 213 14.55 21.93 1.98
CA PHE A 213 13.25 22.58 1.77
C PHE A 213 12.46 21.86 0.65
N PHE A 214 13.09 21.59 -0.49
CA PHE A 214 12.46 20.88 -1.59
C PHE A 214 12.06 19.44 -1.20
N ILE A 215 12.94 18.71 -0.52
CA ILE A 215 12.67 17.36 -0.02
C ILE A 215 11.51 17.38 0.98
N ALA A 216 11.45 18.35 1.87
CA ALA A 216 10.37 18.48 2.85
C ALA A 216 9.01 18.73 2.18
N ILE A 217 8.94 19.57 1.16
CA ILE A 217 7.71 19.79 0.39
C ILE A 217 7.23 18.47 -0.22
N VAL A 218 8.12 17.70 -0.85
CA VAL A 218 7.77 16.39 -1.43
C VAL A 218 7.24 15.44 -0.35
N ILE A 219 7.88 15.39 0.83
CA ILE A 219 7.44 14.58 1.96
C ILE A 219 6.05 15.02 2.45
N TYR A 220 5.77 16.32 2.54
CA TYR A 220 4.45 16.82 2.98
C TYR A 220 3.35 16.45 2.01
N PHE A 221 3.56 16.60 0.70
CA PHE A 221 2.63 16.14 -0.31
C PHE A 221 2.40 14.62 -0.23
N PHE A 222 3.46 13.86 0.01
CA PHE A 222 3.36 12.42 0.17
C PHE A 222 2.53 12.04 1.41
N ILE A 223 2.78 12.65 2.57
CA ILE A 223 2.00 12.40 3.79
C ILE A 223 0.52 12.80 3.58
N PHE A 224 0.28 13.94 2.94
CA PHE A 224 -1.08 14.37 2.59
C PHE A 224 -1.76 13.32 1.71
N TYR A 225 -1.12 12.88 0.63
CA TYR A 225 -1.62 11.84 -0.26
C TYR A 225 -1.90 10.52 0.48
N LEU A 226 -0.99 10.11 1.36
CA LEU A 226 -1.13 8.89 2.15
C LEU A 226 -2.34 8.95 3.07
N VAL A 227 -2.51 10.04 3.80
CA VAL A 227 -3.66 10.23 4.71
C VAL A 227 -4.97 10.34 3.94
N ASP A 228 -4.99 11.06 2.82
CA ASP A 228 -6.17 11.20 1.98
C ASP A 228 -6.60 9.85 1.39
N SER A 229 -5.66 9.11 0.83
CA SER A 229 -5.88 7.76 0.29
C SER A 229 -6.30 6.76 1.36
N PHE A 230 -5.75 6.87 2.57
CA PHE A 230 -6.18 6.07 3.72
C PHE A 230 -7.64 6.34 4.09
N CYS A 231 -8.04 7.62 4.18
CA CYS A 231 -9.43 8.00 4.42
C CYS A 231 -10.35 7.49 3.31
N TYR A 232 -9.95 7.63 2.04
CA TYR A 232 -10.71 7.11 0.91
C TYR A 232 -10.87 5.59 0.98
N TYR A 233 -9.81 4.85 1.31
CA TYR A 233 -9.88 3.40 1.48
C TYR A 233 -10.88 2.99 2.56
N LEU A 234 -10.88 3.67 3.73
CA LEU A 234 -11.81 3.38 4.82
C LEU A 234 -13.28 3.67 4.46
N THR A 235 -13.54 4.61 3.56
CA THR A 235 -14.90 4.98 3.12
C THR A 235 -15.38 4.22 1.89
N SER A 236 -14.49 3.50 1.21
CA SER A 236 -14.79 2.68 0.04
C SER A 236 -15.30 1.30 0.43
N ASN A 237 -15.79 0.54 -0.55
CA ASN A 237 -16.15 -0.87 -0.35
C ASN A 237 -14.92 -1.82 -0.35
N ALA A 238 -13.70 -1.27 -0.45
CA ALA A 238 -12.48 -2.06 -0.53
C ALA A 238 -12.23 -2.94 0.71
N PRO A 239 -12.42 -2.46 1.96
CA PRO A 239 -12.26 -3.31 3.15
C PRO A 239 -13.20 -4.50 3.16
N SER A 240 -14.48 -4.30 2.80
CA SER A 240 -15.47 -5.40 2.77
C SER A 240 -15.15 -6.43 1.70
N ARG A 241 -14.73 -5.98 0.51
CA ARG A 241 -14.29 -6.87 -0.58
C ARG A 241 -13.08 -7.70 -0.21
N MET A 242 -12.13 -7.10 0.51
CA MET A 242 -10.95 -7.81 1.00
C MET A 242 -11.30 -8.88 2.01
N GLN A 243 -12.15 -8.54 2.98
CA GLN A 243 -12.60 -9.48 4.01
C GLN A 243 -13.35 -10.66 3.39
N GLU A 244 -14.25 -10.40 2.45
CA GLU A 244 -15.00 -11.43 1.71
C GLU A 244 -14.04 -12.39 0.97
N ALA A 245 -13.03 -11.85 0.28
CA ALA A 245 -12.05 -12.66 -0.43
C ALA A 245 -11.22 -13.54 0.52
N GLU A 246 -10.81 -13.01 1.69
CA GLU A 246 -10.03 -13.76 2.67
C GLU A 246 -10.83 -14.84 3.38
N GLU A 247 -12.07 -14.55 3.81
CA GLU A 247 -12.93 -15.52 4.48
C GLU A 247 -13.18 -16.71 3.57
N ASN A 248 -13.53 -16.47 2.30
CA ASN A 248 -13.74 -17.54 1.33
C ASN A 248 -12.45 -18.33 1.01
N CYS A 249 -11.27 -17.68 1.01
CA CYS A 249 -9.99 -18.38 0.80
C CYS A 249 -9.60 -19.21 2.04
N ALA A 250 -9.90 -18.74 3.26
CA ALA A 250 -9.55 -19.44 4.50
C ALA A 250 -10.42 -20.69 4.73
N GLU A 251 -11.70 -20.65 4.37
CA GLU A 251 -12.61 -21.83 4.42
C GLU A 251 -12.09 -22.96 3.52
N GLU A 252 -11.51 -22.62 2.37
CA GLU A 252 -10.92 -23.61 1.46
C GLU A 252 -9.65 -24.26 2.00
N GLU A 253 -8.79 -23.52 2.70
CA GLU A 253 -7.58 -24.11 3.29
C GLU A 253 -7.91 -25.17 4.36
N GLN A 254 -9.04 -25.02 5.05
CA GLN A 254 -9.50 -26.00 6.03
C GLN A 254 -10.14 -27.26 5.38
N THR A 255 -10.65 -27.12 4.14
CA THR A 255 -11.35 -28.22 3.44
C THR A 255 -10.40 -29.03 2.52
N LYS A 256 -9.10 -28.70 2.50
CA LYS A 256 -8.08 -29.39 1.70
C LYS A 256 -7.84 -30.85 2.12
N THR A 257 -8.83 -31.69 1.84
CA THR A 257 -8.52 -33.09 1.49
C THR A 257 -8.15 -33.06 0.02
N VAL A 258 -6.90 -33.47 -0.29
CA VAL A 258 -6.36 -33.50 -1.66
C VAL A 258 -7.26 -34.39 -2.53
N GLN A 259 -8.25 -33.80 -3.18
CA GLN A 259 -8.96 -34.46 -4.28
C GLN A 259 -8.37 -33.95 -5.59
N GLU A 260 -7.84 -34.87 -6.36
CA GLU A 260 -7.28 -34.62 -7.70
C GLU A 260 -8.35 -34.00 -8.61
N VAL A 261 -7.92 -33.08 -9.48
CA VAL A 261 -8.74 -32.57 -10.58
C VAL A 261 -9.11 -33.73 -11.49
N THR A 262 -10.39 -34.03 -11.59
CA THR A 262 -10.90 -35.14 -12.39
C THR A 262 -11.14 -34.69 -13.82
N GLU A 263 -11.15 -35.65 -14.77
CA GLU A 263 -11.56 -35.39 -16.16
C GLU A 263 -12.97 -34.79 -16.25
N GLN A 264 -13.84 -35.18 -15.34
CA GLN A 264 -15.19 -34.61 -15.22
C GLN A 264 -15.19 -33.15 -14.85
N THR A 265 -14.30 -32.73 -13.94
CA THR A 265 -14.09 -31.30 -13.58
C THR A 265 -13.64 -30.50 -14.80
N THR A 266 -12.69 -31.02 -15.57
CA THR A 266 -12.20 -30.36 -16.79
C THR A 266 -13.31 -30.19 -17.80
N LYS A 267 -14.10 -31.23 -18.08
CA LYS A 267 -15.24 -31.15 -19.01
C LYS A 267 -16.31 -30.14 -18.59
N ALA A 268 -16.60 -30.06 -17.29
CA ALA A 268 -17.56 -29.08 -16.76
C ALA A 268 -17.07 -27.63 -16.95
N ILE A 269 -15.78 -27.38 -16.72
CA ILE A 269 -15.17 -26.05 -16.94
C ILE A 269 -15.18 -25.68 -18.41
N GLU A 270 -14.79 -26.61 -19.31
CA GLU A 270 -14.81 -26.41 -20.77
C GLU A 270 -16.22 -26.12 -21.27
N GLN A 271 -17.23 -26.86 -20.78
CA GLN A 271 -18.62 -26.61 -21.12
C GLN A 271 -19.10 -25.23 -20.68
N TRP A 272 -18.79 -24.82 -19.45
CA TRP A 272 -19.13 -23.49 -18.94
C TRP A 272 -18.47 -22.39 -19.75
N THR A 273 -17.20 -22.57 -20.13
CA THR A 273 -16.48 -21.65 -20.99
C THR A 273 -17.12 -21.55 -22.38
N ALA A 274 -17.47 -22.69 -23.00
CA ALA A 274 -18.10 -22.75 -24.30
C ALA A 274 -19.49 -22.09 -24.32
N THR A 275 -20.23 -22.13 -23.20
CA THR A 275 -21.52 -21.44 -23.06
C THR A 275 -21.38 -19.93 -22.77
N GLY A 276 -20.16 -19.41 -22.68
CA GLY A 276 -19.91 -17.97 -22.49
C GLY A 276 -20.01 -17.50 -21.03
N GLY A 277 -19.83 -18.39 -20.06
CA GLY A 277 -19.86 -18.03 -18.65
C GLY A 277 -18.85 -16.94 -18.27
N HIS A 278 -17.72 -16.88 -18.97
CA HIS A 278 -16.68 -15.85 -18.78
C HIS A 278 -17.08 -14.43 -19.22
N ARG A 279 -18.19 -14.26 -19.97
CA ARG A 279 -18.68 -12.96 -20.44
C ARG A 279 -19.39 -12.15 -19.35
N LYS A 280 -19.66 -12.75 -18.19
CA LYS A 280 -20.26 -12.04 -17.06
C LYS A 280 -19.21 -11.15 -16.38
N ALA A 281 -19.37 -9.82 -16.51
CA ALA A 281 -18.48 -8.87 -15.83
C ALA A 281 -18.62 -8.95 -14.29
N GLY A 282 -17.52 -8.90 -13.58
CA GLY A 282 -17.48 -8.88 -12.11
C GLY A 282 -17.77 -10.23 -11.46
N ILE A 283 -17.66 -11.34 -12.20
CA ILE A 283 -17.83 -12.69 -11.62
C ILE A 283 -16.69 -13.02 -10.66
N THR A 284 -17.03 -13.62 -9.51
CA THR A 284 -16.03 -14.08 -8.53
C THR A 284 -15.79 -15.58 -8.68
N SER A 285 -14.63 -16.06 -8.23
CA SER A 285 -14.29 -17.48 -8.34
C SER A 285 -15.27 -18.42 -7.62
N PRO A 286 -15.88 -18.08 -6.46
CA PRO A 286 -16.95 -18.90 -5.88
C PRO A 286 -18.21 -18.97 -6.75
N VAL A 287 -18.60 -17.84 -7.35
CA VAL A 287 -19.78 -17.79 -8.24
C VAL A 287 -19.55 -18.61 -9.50
N ALA A 288 -18.38 -18.48 -10.12
CA ALA A 288 -18.00 -19.28 -11.28
C ALA A 288 -17.99 -20.78 -10.94
N ALA A 289 -17.40 -21.17 -9.82
CA ALA A 289 -17.38 -22.56 -9.36
C ALA A 289 -18.80 -23.12 -9.12
N ALA A 290 -19.68 -22.32 -8.51
CA ALA A 290 -21.08 -22.70 -8.29
C ALA A 290 -21.85 -22.87 -9.62
N GLU A 291 -21.61 -21.99 -10.62
CA GLU A 291 -22.22 -22.12 -11.95
C GLU A 291 -21.71 -23.35 -12.72
N ILE A 292 -20.44 -23.70 -12.55
CA ILE A 292 -19.83 -24.90 -13.13
C ILE A 292 -20.34 -26.17 -12.42
N GLY A 293 -20.79 -26.05 -11.17
CA GLY A 293 -21.23 -27.19 -10.35
C GLY A 293 -20.08 -27.94 -9.67
N ILE A 294 -18.97 -27.27 -9.42
CA ILE A 294 -17.78 -27.82 -8.75
C ILE A 294 -17.40 -27.01 -7.51
N PRO A 295 -16.74 -27.61 -6.52
CA PRO A 295 -16.15 -26.86 -5.42
C PRO A 295 -15.11 -25.87 -5.91
N ARG A 296 -15.03 -24.68 -5.31
CA ARG A 296 -14.08 -23.62 -5.69
C ARG A 296 -12.62 -24.10 -5.66
N TYR A 297 -12.23 -24.93 -4.67
CA TYR A 297 -10.85 -25.43 -4.59
C TYR A 297 -10.45 -26.25 -5.84
N GLN A 298 -11.39 -27.00 -6.46
CA GLN A 298 -11.14 -27.71 -7.71
C GLN A 298 -10.95 -26.74 -8.88
N LEU A 299 -11.74 -25.66 -8.95
CA LEU A 299 -11.54 -24.62 -9.94
C LEU A 299 -10.18 -23.95 -9.79
N THR A 300 -9.79 -23.58 -8.56
CA THR A 300 -8.48 -22.99 -8.25
C THR A 300 -7.32 -23.94 -8.62
N ALA A 301 -7.45 -25.22 -8.30
CA ALA A 301 -6.46 -26.25 -8.66
C ALA A 301 -6.34 -26.42 -10.18
N TRP A 302 -7.46 -26.49 -10.88
CA TRP A 302 -7.51 -26.64 -12.34
C TRP A 302 -6.88 -25.41 -13.03
N VAL A 303 -7.21 -24.19 -12.60
CA VAL A 303 -6.63 -22.93 -13.13
C VAL A 303 -5.11 -22.96 -13.04
N LYS A 304 -4.55 -23.38 -11.89
CA LYS A 304 -3.10 -23.46 -11.69
C LYS A 304 -2.47 -24.60 -12.52
N GLN A 305 -3.11 -25.76 -12.62
CA GLN A 305 -2.65 -26.88 -13.46
C GLN A 305 -2.68 -26.55 -14.96
N SER A 306 -3.63 -25.71 -15.39
CA SER A 306 -3.74 -25.21 -16.76
C SER A 306 -2.71 -24.10 -17.10
N GLY A 307 -1.81 -23.76 -16.17
CA GLY A 307 -0.70 -22.82 -16.40
C GLY A 307 -1.07 -21.35 -16.11
N TYR A 308 -2.24 -21.07 -15.56
CA TYR A 308 -2.60 -19.72 -15.17
C TYR A 308 -2.20 -19.42 -13.72
N GLU A 309 -1.63 -18.25 -13.47
CA GLU A 309 -1.20 -17.83 -12.12
C GLU A 309 -2.37 -17.61 -11.15
N SER A 310 -3.54 -17.20 -11.67
CA SER A 310 -4.72 -16.83 -10.87
C SER A 310 -6.02 -16.92 -11.66
N PHE A 311 -7.15 -16.93 -10.95
CA PHE A 311 -8.50 -16.87 -11.55
C PHE A 311 -8.65 -15.64 -12.46
N SER A 312 -8.20 -14.48 -12.02
CA SER A 312 -8.24 -13.23 -12.82
C SER A 312 -7.46 -13.36 -14.13
N ARG A 313 -6.28 -14.00 -14.11
CA ARG A 313 -5.47 -14.23 -15.33
C ARG A 313 -6.16 -15.17 -16.30
N TRP A 314 -6.77 -16.25 -15.81
CA TRP A 314 -7.56 -17.17 -16.63
C TRP A 314 -8.75 -16.47 -17.27
N MET A 315 -9.57 -15.74 -16.50
CA MET A 315 -10.72 -14.99 -17.00
C MET A 315 -10.30 -13.96 -18.06
N THR A 316 -9.20 -13.26 -17.80
CA THR A 316 -8.65 -12.29 -18.75
C THR A 316 -8.25 -12.95 -20.08
N ALA A 317 -7.57 -14.10 -20.04
CA ALA A 317 -7.16 -14.83 -21.24
C ALA A 317 -8.40 -15.24 -22.08
N LEU A 318 -9.42 -15.81 -21.44
CA LEU A 318 -10.68 -16.19 -22.11
C LEU A 318 -11.35 -14.98 -22.80
N ARG A 319 -11.42 -13.85 -22.10
CA ARG A 319 -12.02 -12.61 -22.64
C ARG A 319 -11.22 -12.01 -23.79
N ILE A 320 -9.89 -12.09 -23.74
CA ILE A 320 -9.04 -11.62 -24.85
C ILE A 320 -9.21 -12.50 -26.08
N ASP A 321 -9.27 -13.80 -25.93
CA ASP A 321 -9.51 -14.73 -27.06
C ASP A 321 -10.90 -14.51 -27.67
N GLU A 322 -11.92 -14.35 -26.83
CA GLU A 322 -13.26 -13.96 -27.28
C GLU A 322 -13.26 -12.62 -28.02
N THR A 323 -12.54 -11.63 -27.48
CA THR A 323 -12.42 -10.30 -28.10
C THR A 323 -11.83 -10.38 -29.51
N LYS A 324 -10.76 -11.17 -29.70
CA LYS A 324 -10.18 -11.34 -31.04
C LYS A 324 -11.18 -11.88 -32.04
N ARG A 325 -11.99 -12.83 -31.62
CA ARG A 325 -13.08 -13.39 -32.45
C ARG A 325 -14.15 -12.33 -32.76
N VAL A 326 -14.65 -11.64 -31.75
CA VAL A 326 -15.73 -10.63 -31.87
C VAL A 326 -15.29 -9.45 -32.73
N LEU A 327 -14.06 -8.98 -32.61
CA LEU A 327 -13.52 -7.88 -33.44
C LEU A 327 -13.48 -8.23 -34.94
N LEU A 328 -13.37 -9.51 -35.30
CA LEU A 328 -13.35 -9.96 -36.68
C LEU A 328 -14.76 -10.29 -37.21
N GLU A 329 -15.63 -10.85 -36.36
CA GLU A 329 -17.01 -11.17 -36.70
C GLU A 329 -17.91 -9.92 -36.80
N HIS A 330 -17.63 -8.89 -35.98
CA HIS A 330 -18.42 -7.65 -35.88
C HIS A 330 -17.56 -6.40 -36.07
N PRO A 331 -17.08 -6.15 -37.28
CA PRO A 331 -16.18 -5.01 -37.56
C PRO A 331 -16.84 -3.64 -37.36
N ASP A 332 -18.14 -3.58 -37.29
CA ASP A 332 -18.98 -2.40 -37.07
C ASP A 332 -19.17 -2.05 -35.58
N TRP A 333 -18.80 -2.96 -34.67
CA TRP A 333 -18.98 -2.71 -33.25
C TRP A 333 -17.94 -1.75 -32.68
N GLY A 334 -18.43 -0.79 -31.89
CA GLY A 334 -17.56 0.11 -31.14
C GLY A 334 -16.84 -0.62 -29.98
N SER A 335 -15.72 -0.10 -29.55
CA SER A 335 -14.91 -0.68 -28.46
C SER A 335 -15.68 -0.88 -27.16
N GLU A 336 -16.69 -0.07 -26.88
CA GLU A 336 -17.55 -0.19 -25.71
C GLU A 336 -18.45 -1.42 -25.82
N ALA A 337 -19.12 -1.60 -26.96
CA ALA A 337 -19.95 -2.78 -27.19
C ALA A 337 -19.16 -4.08 -27.15
N VAL A 338 -17.94 -4.09 -27.71
CA VAL A 338 -17.05 -5.26 -27.63
C VAL A 338 -16.61 -5.54 -26.17
N ALA A 339 -16.25 -4.49 -25.42
CA ALA A 339 -15.86 -4.64 -24.02
C ALA A 339 -17.00 -5.23 -23.17
N ASP A 340 -18.21 -4.70 -23.31
CA ASP A 340 -19.40 -5.17 -22.59
C ASP A 340 -19.74 -6.61 -22.95
N TYR A 341 -19.75 -6.93 -24.25
CA TYR A 341 -20.06 -8.29 -24.71
C TYR A 341 -19.06 -9.33 -24.21
N CYS A 342 -17.77 -8.98 -24.17
CA CYS A 342 -16.71 -9.86 -23.69
C CYS A 342 -16.58 -9.87 -22.16
N GLY A 343 -17.39 -9.10 -21.43
CA GLY A 343 -17.44 -9.10 -19.96
C GLY A 343 -16.35 -8.27 -19.27
N PHE A 344 -15.79 -7.26 -19.92
CA PHE A 344 -14.87 -6.33 -19.28
C PHE A 344 -15.63 -5.32 -18.42
N SER A 345 -15.06 -4.97 -17.26
CA SER A 345 -15.68 -4.06 -16.29
C SER A 345 -15.67 -2.58 -16.73
N SER A 346 -14.80 -2.20 -17.67
CA SER A 346 -14.78 -0.87 -18.28
C SER A 346 -14.01 -0.87 -19.60
N ARG A 347 -14.32 0.11 -20.45
CA ARG A 347 -13.64 0.33 -21.72
C ARG A 347 -12.15 0.62 -21.55
N GLU A 348 -11.78 1.39 -20.51
CA GLU A 348 -10.39 1.74 -20.20
C GLU A 348 -9.60 0.50 -19.81
N TYR A 349 -10.19 -0.34 -18.96
CA TYR A 349 -9.61 -1.63 -18.56
C TYR A 349 -9.41 -2.54 -19.76
N PHE A 350 -10.43 -2.69 -20.61
CA PHE A 350 -10.37 -3.45 -21.85
C PHE A 350 -9.22 -3.01 -22.76
N HIS A 351 -9.12 -1.71 -23.09
CA HIS A 351 -8.06 -1.19 -23.96
C HIS A 351 -6.66 -1.43 -23.40
N ARG A 352 -6.49 -1.23 -22.10
CA ARG A 352 -5.21 -1.46 -21.44
C ARG A 352 -4.81 -2.94 -21.50
N ILE A 353 -5.69 -3.83 -21.10
CA ILE A 353 -5.41 -5.28 -21.04
C ILE A 353 -5.20 -5.86 -22.44
N PHE A 354 -6.02 -5.49 -23.41
CA PHE A 354 -5.83 -5.95 -24.79
C PHE A 354 -4.47 -5.53 -25.34
N ARG A 355 -4.07 -4.28 -25.09
CA ARG A 355 -2.75 -3.80 -25.51
C ARG A 355 -1.60 -4.51 -24.78
N GLU A 356 -1.76 -4.83 -23.51
CA GLU A 356 -0.76 -5.59 -22.75
C GLU A 356 -0.58 -7.02 -23.30
N HIS A 357 -1.67 -7.66 -23.74
CA HIS A 357 -1.63 -9.04 -24.28
C HIS A 357 -1.20 -9.09 -25.74
N GLU A 358 -1.74 -8.24 -26.60
CA GLU A 358 -1.56 -8.32 -28.05
C GLU A 358 -0.48 -7.34 -28.58
N GLY A 359 0.06 -6.47 -27.72
CA GLY A 359 1.06 -5.45 -28.12
C GLY A 359 0.49 -4.31 -28.97
N MET A 360 -0.83 -4.33 -29.27
CA MET A 360 -1.51 -3.35 -30.12
C MET A 360 -2.92 -3.04 -29.60
N THR A 361 -3.51 -1.92 -30.06
CA THR A 361 -4.90 -1.58 -29.69
C THR A 361 -5.91 -2.46 -30.42
N PRO A 362 -7.15 -2.64 -29.89
CA PRO A 362 -8.22 -3.38 -30.56
C PRO A 362 -8.46 -2.91 -32.00
N ALA A 363 -8.47 -1.59 -32.24
CA ALA A 363 -8.64 -1.01 -33.57
C ALA A 363 -7.47 -1.29 -34.52
N GLN A 364 -6.24 -1.39 -34.01
CA GLN A 364 -5.08 -1.79 -34.82
C GLN A 364 -5.14 -3.29 -35.16
N PHE A 365 -5.54 -4.12 -34.20
CA PHE A 365 -5.76 -5.54 -34.41
C PHE A 365 -6.79 -5.80 -35.50
N GLN A 366 -7.95 -5.14 -35.42
CA GLN A 366 -9.03 -5.26 -36.40
C GLN A 366 -8.55 -4.86 -37.79
N ARG A 367 -7.90 -3.69 -37.95
CA ARG A 367 -7.36 -3.25 -39.25
C ARG A 367 -6.35 -4.20 -39.86
N ARG A 368 -5.49 -4.77 -39.01
CA ARG A 368 -4.43 -5.69 -39.46
C ARG A 368 -5.00 -7.01 -39.98
N HIS A 369 -6.13 -7.49 -39.40
CA HIS A 369 -6.70 -8.79 -39.74
C HIS A 369 -7.94 -8.69 -40.65
N ALA A 370 -8.55 -7.50 -40.80
CA ALA A 370 -9.62 -7.26 -41.77
C ALA A 370 -9.13 -7.17 -43.22
N SER A 371 -7.80 -7.13 -43.43
CA SER A 371 -7.17 -7.00 -44.77
C SER A 371 -6.77 -8.37 -45.34
N VAL A 372 -7.19 -9.48 -44.74
CA VAL A 372 -7.00 -10.87 -45.22
C VAL A 372 -8.37 -11.45 -45.56
#